data_497ca4ccbc53ff136f679bd825048d76
#
_entry.id   497ca4ccbc53ff136f679bd825048d76
#
_cell.length_a   1.000
_cell.length_b   1.000
_cell.length_c   1.000
_cell.angle_alpha   90.00
_cell.angle_beta   90.00
_cell.angle_gamma   90.00
#
_symmetry.space_group_name_H-M   'P 1'
#
loop_
_entity.id
_entity.type
_entity.pdbx_description
1 polymer ?
#
loop_
_entity_poly.entity_id
_entity_poly.type
_entity_poly.pdbx_seq_one_letter_code
_entity_poly.pdbx_strand_id
1 'polypeptide(L)'
;MAAPYKKGSVDLVVGAESRGFIFAAGIALALDAGFVPIRKKGKLPGKTTSVSYGLEYGTDTLQMHEDAIRPGSRVLMVDDLLATGGTMAACCEMVQAAGGKIVGVEFLIELSFLKGRDKLAKYPTRSQIVYENELP
;
A
#
# COMPACT_ATOMS: atom_id res chain seq x y z
N MET A 1 0.21 9.08 -10.89
CA MET A 1 -0.26 8.49 -9.61
C MET A 1 -0.59 9.55 -8.56
N ALA A 2 0.16 10.64 -8.49
CA ALA A 2 -0.14 11.71 -7.52
C ALA A 2 -1.23 12.70 -7.99
N ALA A 3 -1.47 12.82 -9.28
CA ALA A 3 -2.32 13.85 -9.88
C ALA A 3 -3.74 13.97 -9.28
N PRO A 4 -4.42 12.87 -8.87
CA PRO A 4 -5.76 13.00 -8.30
C PRO A 4 -5.81 13.65 -6.92
N TYR A 5 -4.66 13.82 -6.26
CA TYR A 5 -4.58 14.27 -4.87
C TYR A 5 -4.00 15.68 -4.81
N LYS A 6 -4.56 16.51 -3.92
CA LYS A 6 -4.03 17.85 -3.67
C LYS A 6 -2.95 17.80 -2.59
N LYS A 7 -1.93 18.65 -2.71
CA LYS A 7 -0.99 18.87 -1.61
C LYS A 7 -1.75 19.23 -0.34
N GLY A 8 -1.37 18.64 0.78
CA GLY A 8 -2.04 18.85 2.06
C GLY A 8 -3.27 17.99 2.30
N SER A 9 -3.74 17.22 1.30
CA SER A 9 -4.87 16.29 1.48
C SER A 9 -4.45 14.91 1.97
N VAL A 10 -3.16 14.60 1.91
CA VAL A 10 -2.57 13.33 2.33
C VAL A 10 -1.46 13.63 3.33
N ASP A 11 -1.49 12.97 4.47
CA ASP A 11 -0.47 13.14 5.51
C ASP A 11 0.71 12.20 5.30
N LEU A 12 0.43 10.96 4.90
CA LEU A 12 1.42 9.91 4.74
C LEU A 12 1.16 9.11 3.48
N VAL A 13 2.24 8.73 2.80
CA VAL A 13 2.21 7.77 1.69
C VAL A 13 2.91 6.51 2.17
N VAL A 14 2.21 5.40 2.12
CA VAL A 14 2.72 4.09 2.55
C VAL A 14 3.05 3.25 1.34
N GLY A 15 4.28 2.78 1.27
CA GLY A 15 4.74 1.91 0.20
C GLY A 15 5.14 0.53 0.70
N ALA A 16 4.82 -0.50 -0.10
CA ALA A 16 5.18 -1.88 0.21
C ALA A 16 6.53 -2.26 -0.41
N GLU A 17 7.36 -2.97 0.35
CA GLU A 17 8.64 -3.50 -0.12
C GLU A 17 8.45 -4.39 -1.34
N SER A 18 9.26 -4.24 -2.35
CA SER A 18 10.34 -3.28 -2.46
C SER A 18 10.10 -2.27 -3.60
N ARG A 19 9.48 -2.69 -4.70
CA ARG A 19 9.28 -1.83 -5.87
C ARG A 19 8.30 -0.70 -5.60
N GLY A 20 7.36 -0.90 -4.69
CA GLY A 20 6.42 0.14 -4.28
C GLY A 20 7.10 1.37 -3.67
N PHE A 21 8.28 1.20 -3.08
CA PHE A 21 9.02 2.31 -2.49
C PHE A 21 9.39 3.38 -3.52
N ILE A 22 9.72 2.95 -4.75
CA ILE A 22 10.12 3.88 -5.82
C ILE A 22 8.99 4.86 -6.10
N PHE A 23 7.77 4.36 -6.26
CA PHE A 23 6.61 5.19 -6.57
C PHE A 23 6.10 5.94 -5.34
N ALA A 24 6.07 5.26 -4.20
CA ALA A 24 5.59 5.88 -2.96
C ALA A 24 6.45 7.07 -2.54
N ALA A 25 7.76 6.97 -2.63
CA ALA A 25 8.67 8.07 -2.29
C ALA A 25 8.44 9.27 -3.22
N GLY A 26 8.29 9.04 -4.52
CA GLY A 26 8.02 10.10 -5.49
C GLY A 26 6.67 10.77 -5.26
N ILE A 27 5.65 10.00 -4.95
CA ILE A 27 4.31 10.53 -4.65
C ILE A 27 4.34 11.35 -3.36
N ALA A 28 5.01 10.85 -2.32
CA ALA A 28 5.15 11.58 -1.05
C ALA A 28 5.81 12.95 -1.26
N LEU A 29 6.86 12.99 -2.06
CA LEU A 29 7.52 14.23 -2.42
C LEU A 29 6.56 15.17 -3.17
N ALA A 30 5.83 14.66 -4.16
CA ALA A 30 4.89 15.45 -4.96
C ALA A 30 3.74 16.03 -4.13
N LEU A 31 3.31 15.32 -3.09
CA LEU A 31 2.18 15.71 -2.24
C LEU A 31 2.59 16.41 -0.94
N ASP A 32 3.89 16.61 -0.73
CA ASP A 32 4.44 17.15 0.52
C ASP A 32 3.96 16.33 1.73
N ALA A 33 3.99 15.02 1.60
CA ALA A 33 3.57 14.06 2.61
C ALA A 33 4.77 13.26 3.12
N GLY A 34 4.61 12.65 4.29
CA GLY A 34 5.60 11.73 4.83
C GLY A 34 5.58 10.39 4.07
N PHE A 35 6.69 9.66 4.10
CA PHE A 35 6.78 8.32 3.55
C PHE A 35 6.94 7.28 4.65
N VAL A 36 6.14 6.23 4.59
CA VAL A 36 6.19 5.10 5.53
C VAL A 36 6.44 3.80 4.77
N PRO A 37 7.54 3.12 5.03
CA PRO A 37 7.81 1.82 4.42
C PRO A 37 7.10 0.70 5.19
N ILE A 38 6.49 -0.23 4.46
CA ILE A 38 6.09 -1.54 4.97
C ILE A 38 7.08 -2.54 4.40
N ARG A 39 7.69 -3.33 5.27
CA ARG A 39 8.76 -4.24 4.92
C ARG A 39 8.49 -5.66 5.39
N LYS A 40 9.18 -6.61 4.80
CA LYS A 40 9.16 -8.00 5.25
C LYS A 40 9.77 -8.12 6.63
N LYS A 41 9.35 -9.14 7.38
CA LYS A 41 9.77 -9.39 8.75
C LYS A 41 11.29 -9.31 8.91
N GLY A 42 11.74 -8.60 9.94
CA GLY A 42 13.15 -8.50 10.31
C GLY A 42 13.96 -7.44 9.57
N LYS A 43 13.34 -6.67 8.66
CA LYS A 43 14.02 -5.64 7.87
C LYS A 43 14.03 -4.26 8.54
N LEU A 44 13.10 -3.98 9.43
CA LEU A 44 12.99 -2.69 10.11
C LEU A 44 13.65 -2.73 11.48
N PRO A 45 14.45 -1.72 11.83
CA PRO A 45 14.99 -1.60 13.20
C PRO A 45 13.90 -1.09 14.16
N GLY A 46 14.09 -1.40 15.45
CA GLY A 46 13.22 -0.87 16.50
C GLY A 46 11.89 -1.60 16.64
N LYS A 47 10.93 -0.93 17.26
CA LYS A 47 9.61 -1.50 17.51
C LYS A 47 8.73 -1.47 16.28
N THR A 48 8.14 -2.61 15.94
CA THR A 48 7.29 -2.78 14.77
C THR A 48 5.95 -3.38 15.14
N THR A 49 4.93 -3.09 14.33
CA THR A 49 3.69 -3.83 14.30
C THR A 49 3.72 -4.75 13.07
N SER A 50 3.03 -5.87 13.14
CA SER A 50 3.09 -6.91 12.12
C SER A 50 1.71 -7.36 11.68
N VAL A 51 1.61 -7.79 10.43
CA VAL A 51 0.45 -8.52 9.90
C VAL A 51 0.96 -9.72 9.12
N SER A 52 0.30 -10.86 9.30
CA SER A 52 0.58 -12.07 8.54
C SER A 52 -0.59 -12.36 7.61
N TYR A 53 -0.31 -12.82 6.40
CA TYR A 53 -1.34 -13.16 5.43
C TYR A 53 -0.94 -14.43 4.65
N GLY A 54 -1.96 -15.16 4.20
CA GLY A 54 -1.76 -16.41 3.49
C GLY A 54 -1.26 -16.22 2.07
N LEU A 55 -0.29 -17.04 1.69
CA LEU A 55 0.15 -17.25 0.32
C LEU A 55 -0.31 -18.63 -0.12
N GLU A 56 -0.19 -18.92 -1.42
CA GLU A 56 -0.50 -20.25 -1.96
C GLU A 56 0.35 -21.34 -1.29
N TYR A 57 1.61 -21.03 -0.93
CA TYR A 57 2.56 -21.99 -0.37
C TYR A 57 3.05 -21.62 1.03
N GLY A 58 2.21 -20.97 1.85
CA GLY A 58 2.59 -20.60 3.21
C GLY A 58 2.02 -19.27 3.65
N THR A 59 2.73 -18.59 4.54
CA THR A 59 2.37 -17.27 5.03
C THR A 59 3.54 -16.30 4.85
N ASP A 60 3.23 -15.03 4.67
CA ASP A 60 4.21 -13.96 4.71
C ASP A 60 3.84 -12.99 5.83
N THR A 61 4.83 -12.32 6.38
CA THR A 61 4.66 -11.36 7.46
C THR A 61 5.25 -10.03 7.04
N LEU A 62 4.45 -8.99 7.15
CA LEU A 62 4.85 -7.62 6.87
C LEU A 62 4.88 -6.81 8.16
N GLN A 63 5.77 -5.85 8.20
CA GLN A 63 5.99 -5.01 9.37
C GLN A 63 6.02 -3.53 8.99
N MET A 64 5.57 -2.71 9.92
CA MET A 64 5.62 -1.26 9.86
C MET A 64 6.11 -0.77 11.22
N HIS A 65 6.80 0.36 11.28
CA HIS A 65 7.15 0.95 12.56
C HIS A 65 5.89 1.20 13.41
N GLU A 66 5.97 0.87 14.70
CA GLU A 66 4.84 0.97 15.62
C GLU A 66 4.30 2.40 15.72
N ASP A 67 5.17 3.39 15.59
CA ASP A 67 4.85 4.82 15.72
C ASP A 67 4.66 5.52 14.36
N ALA A 68 4.63 4.79 13.25
CA ALA A 68 4.58 5.38 11.92
C ALA A 68 3.27 6.12 11.63
N ILE A 69 2.16 5.60 12.14
CA ILE A 69 0.82 6.12 11.88
C ILE A 69 0.26 6.73 13.16
N ARG A 70 -0.12 8.00 13.09
CA ARG A 70 -0.90 8.62 14.17
C ARG A 70 -2.38 8.40 13.89
N PRO A 71 -3.21 8.14 14.93
CA PRO A 71 -4.66 8.03 14.74
C PRO A 71 -5.22 9.24 13.99
N GLY A 72 -6.03 8.98 12.96
CA GLY A 72 -6.60 10.02 12.11
C GLY A 72 -5.73 10.48 10.95
N SER A 73 -4.48 10.01 10.83
CA SER A 73 -3.63 10.33 9.67
C SER A 73 -4.32 9.90 8.37
N ARG A 74 -4.29 10.78 7.37
CA ARG A 74 -4.83 10.49 6.03
C ARG A 74 -3.74 9.83 5.21
N VAL A 75 -3.98 8.59 4.84
CA VAL A 75 -2.96 7.70 4.27
C VAL A 75 -3.29 7.30 2.84
N LEU A 76 -2.34 7.46 1.95
CA LEU A 76 -2.37 6.95 0.59
C LEU A 76 -1.49 5.71 0.52
N MET A 77 -2.08 4.59 0.10
CA MET A 77 -1.37 3.32 -0.07
C MET A 77 -0.86 3.20 -1.50
N VAL A 78 0.36 2.75 -1.69
CA VAL A 78 1.00 2.68 -3.02
C VAL A 78 1.76 1.37 -3.18
N ASP A 79 1.58 0.72 -4.33
CA ASP A 79 2.43 -0.37 -4.78
C ASP A 79 2.60 -0.32 -6.31
N ASP A 80 3.50 -1.10 -6.83
CA ASP A 80 3.75 -1.15 -8.27
C ASP A 80 2.73 -2.01 -9.02
N LEU A 81 2.31 -3.12 -8.42
CA LEU A 81 1.49 -4.14 -9.09
C LEU A 81 0.32 -4.59 -8.21
N LEU A 82 -0.87 -4.56 -8.79
CA LEU A 82 -2.03 -5.22 -8.24
C LEU A 82 -2.25 -6.54 -8.99
N ALA A 83 -1.92 -7.64 -8.33
CA ALA A 83 -2.18 -8.98 -8.84
C ALA A 83 -3.39 -9.58 -8.13
N THR A 84 -3.18 -10.43 -7.13
CA THR A 84 -4.29 -11.04 -6.37
C THR A 84 -4.85 -10.12 -5.27
N GLY A 85 -4.11 -9.09 -4.87
CA GLY A 85 -4.54 -8.10 -3.89
C GLY A 85 -4.25 -8.46 -2.43
N GLY A 86 -3.72 -9.64 -2.16
CA GLY A 86 -3.48 -10.10 -0.79
C GLY A 86 -2.49 -9.24 0.00
N THR A 87 -1.38 -8.89 -0.63
CA THR A 87 -0.35 -8.05 0.00
C THR A 87 -0.90 -6.67 0.39
N MET A 88 -1.55 -6.01 -0.56
CA MET A 88 -2.09 -4.67 -0.30
C MET A 88 -3.24 -4.71 0.71
N ALA A 89 -4.09 -5.72 0.66
CA ALA A 89 -5.15 -5.89 1.65
C ALA A 89 -4.58 -6.02 3.07
N ALA A 90 -3.50 -6.79 3.24
CA ALA A 90 -2.81 -6.93 4.51
C ALA A 90 -2.18 -5.60 4.97
N CYS A 91 -1.56 -4.85 4.05
CA CYS A 91 -1.00 -3.53 4.35
C CYS A 91 -2.09 -2.56 4.82
N CYS A 92 -3.23 -2.54 4.13
CA CYS A 92 -4.36 -1.69 4.51
C CYS A 92 -4.89 -2.03 5.89
N GLU A 93 -5.02 -3.31 6.19
CA GLU A 93 -5.46 -3.78 7.50
C GLU A 93 -4.53 -3.29 8.62
N MET A 94 -3.22 -3.37 8.41
CA MET A 94 -2.25 -2.91 9.39
C MET A 94 -2.32 -1.40 9.62
N VAL A 95 -2.47 -0.62 8.55
CA VAL A 95 -2.62 0.84 8.63
C VAL A 95 -3.90 1.22 9.36
N GLN A 96 -5.01 0.56 9.07
CA GLN A 96 -6.27 0.81 9.76
C GLN A 96 -6.20 0.45 11.25
N ALA A 97 -5.56 -0.67 11.58
CA ALA A 97 -5.37 -1.08 12.98
C ALA A 97 -4.56 -0.04 13.77
N ALA A 98 -3.64 0.67 13.11
CA ALA A 98 -2.88 1.76 13.71
C ALA A 98 -3.65 3.08 13.82
N GLY A 99 -4.88 3.13 13.32
CA GLY A 99 -5.72 4.33 13.34
C GLY A 99 -5.63 5.22 12.11
N GLY A 100 -4.95 4.78 11.07
CA GLY A 100 -4.86 5.51 9.79
C GLY A 100 -6.19 5.49 9.04
N LYS A 101 -6.47 6.59 8.35
CA LYS A 101 -7.61 6.71 7.45
C LYS A 101 -7.11 6.60 6.02
N ILE A 102 -7.41 5.49 5.36
CA ILE A 102 -6.98 5.26 3.99
C ILE A 102 -7.86 6.08 3.04
N VAL A 103 -7.22 7.02 2.33
CA VAL A 103 -7.92 7.90 1.39
C VAL A 103 -7.88 7.39 -0.04
N GLY A 104 -7.00 6.45 -0.34
CA GLY A 104 -6.89 5.83 -1.65
C GLY A 104 -5.82 4.77 -1.70
N VAL A 105 -5.85 3.97 -2.77
CA VAL A 105 -4.86 2.95 -3.08
C VAL A 105 -4.46 3.12 -4.55
N GLU A 106 -3.17 3.29 -4.80
CA GLU A 106 -2.63 3.56 -6.12
C GLU A 106 -1.66 2.48 -6.57
N PHE A 107 -1.84 2.03 -7.81
CA PHE A 107 -0.95 1.07 -8.46
C PHE A 107 -0.47 1.60 -9.80
N LEU A 108 0.75 1.23 -10.18
CA LEU A 108 1.19 1.47 -11.54
C LEU A 108 0.51 0.50 -12.51
N ILE A 109 0.51 -0.78 -12.20
CA ILE A 109 0.00 -1.85 -13.06
C ILE A 109 -1.04 -2.67 -12.31
N GLU A 110 -2.11 -3.00 -13.02
CA GLU A 110 -3.14 -3.92 -12.53
C GLU A 110 -3.33 -5.08 -13.50
N LEU A 111 -3.34 -6.30 -12.96
CA LEU A 111 -3.73 -7.51 -13.67
C LEU A 111 -5.20 -7.81 -13.31
N SER A 112 -6.14 -7.16 -14.02
CA SER A 112 -7.55 -7.17 -13.63
C SER A 112 -8.20 -8.55 -13.69
N PHE A 113 -7.68 -9.44 -14.53
CA PHE A 113 -8.16 -10.82 -14.61
C PHE A 113 -7.96 -11.62 -13.32
N LEU A 114 -7.08 -11.17 -12.41
CA LEU A 114 -6.88 -11.79 -11.10
C LEU A 114 -7.82 -11.24 -10.03
N LYS A 115 -8.62 -10.25 -10.37
CA LYS A 115 -9.66 -9.66 -9.50
C LYS A 115 -9.16 -9.18 -8.13
N GLY A 116 -7.94 -8.62 -8.11
CA GLY A 116 -7.36 -8.11 -6.86
C GLY A 116 -8.16 -6.98 -6.22
N ARG A 117 -8.90 -6.19 -7.02
CA ARG A 117 -9.76 -5.12 -6.50
C ARG A 117 -10.84 -5.62 -5.55
N ASP A 118 -11.28 -6.87 -5.67
CA ASP A 118 -12.32 -7.42 -4.80
C ASP A 118 -11.88 -7.41 -3.33
N LYS A 119 -10.60 -7.60 -3.08
CA LYS A 119 -10.03 -7.53 -1.72
C LYS A 119 -9.86 -6.10 -1.21
N LEU A 120 -9.96 -5.10 -2.09
CA LEU A 120 -9.76 -3.69 -1.79
C LEU A 120 -11.06 -2.89 -1.93
N ALA A 121 -12.21 -3.55 -1.95
CA ALA A 121 -13.51 -2.94 -2.24
C ALA A 121 -13.88 -1.79 -1.29
N LYS A 122 -13.31 -1.75 -0.09
CA LYS A 122 -13.55 -0.69 0.90
C LYS A 122 -12.87 0.64 0.54
N TYR A 123 -11.92 0.64 -0.40
CA TYR A 123 -11.07 1.79 -0.67
C TYR A 123 -11.16 2.23 -2.11
N PRO A 124 -11.08 3.55 -2.38
CA PRO A 124 -10.91 4.05 -3.74
C PRO A 124 -9.58 3.53 -4.29
N THR A 125 -9.63 2.69 -5.31
CA THR A 125 -8.46 2.05 -5.90
C THR A 125 -8.30 2.47 -7.35
N ARG A 126 -7.10 2.87 -7.74
CA ARG A 126 -6.76 3.33 -9.09
C ARG A 126 -5.52 2.61 -9.59
N SER A 127 -5.47 2.39 -10.90
CA SER A 127 -4.31 1.82 -11.59
C SER A 127 -4.05 2.62 -12.85
N GLN A 128 -2.77 2.80 -13.20
CA GLN A 128 -2.39 3.58 -14.38
C GLN A 128 -2.46 2.74 -15.66
N ILE A 129 -2.05 1.47 -15.57
CA ILE A 129 -2.00 0.55 -16.70
C ILE A 129 -2.76 -0.72 -16.28
N VAL A 130 -3.73 -1.12 -17.08
CA VAL A 130 -4.55 -2.30 -16.79
C VAL A 130 -4.38 -3.34 -17.89
N TYR A 131 -4.01 -4.55 -17.49
CA TYR A 131 -4.00 -5.73 -18.37
C TYR A 131 -5.20 -6.61 -18.02
N GLU A 132 -6.08 -6.79 -18.98
CA GLU A 132 -7.34 -7.54 -18.78
C GLU A 132 -7.19 -9.04 -19.04
N ASN A 133 -6.11 -9.44 -19.72
CA ASN A 133 -5.84 -10.83 -20.08
C ASN A 133 -4.37 -11.16 -19.82
N GLU A 134 -4.11 -12.44 -19.62
CA GLU A 134 -2.73 -12.90 -19.55
C GLU A 134 -2.01 -12.55 -20.86
N LEU A 135 -0.76 -12.10 -20.71
CA LEU A 135 0.08 -11.83 -21.87
C LEU A 135 0.43 -13.16 -22.56
N PRO A 136 0.46 -13.21 -23.91
CA PRO A 136 0.82 -14.39 -24.66
C PRO A 136 2.27 -14.84 -24.43
#